data_88d30c3b52e4c688142551a0f50d306f
#
_entry.id   88d30c3b52e4c688142551a0f50d306f
#
_cell.length_a   1.000
_cell.length_b   1.000
_cell.length_c   1.000
_cell.angle_alpha   90.00
_cell.angle_beta   90.00
_cell.angle_gamma   90.00
#
_symmetry.space_group_name_H-M   'P 1'
#
loop_
_entity.id
_entity.type
_entity.pdbx_description
1 polymer ?
#
loop_
_entity_poly.entity_id
_entity_poly.type
_entity_poly.pdbx_seq_one_letter_code
_entity_poly.pdbx_strand_id
1 'polypeptide(L)'
;MINYKNILLNALQDHQQLKKQYKAKIKELAAFDGLFLTTSHREGKTYYSCFYSGGKRRYLGRETHEVVRKIRDLRFCKKMVEILDDNIRLLRNFTDRYCDTDVESVRQRLPKQYIPLLTDILELNTDSIEARVQAMRERKATIPPRHPEALRITTFDGTLVRSRVEALLYERFCAAGFYVLYEYPVEYAPGKYLCPDFLLIHPVTGQVILWEHLGRWFHAENSQQYRDSFNWKTDIYRELGFIPGINLQMSFETDSGLDLEWISGQIEYLYNSVPTTSLLSIREKQLHDFADFNLLIKTAS
;
A
#
# COMPACT_ATOMS: atom_id res chain seq x y z
N MET A 1 13.65 -6.82 -4.57
CA MET A 1 13.09 -8.09 -3.99
C MET A 1 12.24 -7.72 -2.80
N ILE A 2 11.01 -8.27 -2.67
CA ILE A 2 10.11 -7.93 -1.56
C ILE A 2 10.72 -8.43 -0.26
N ASN A 3 10.94 -7.54 0.71
CA ASN A 3 11.39 -7.94 2.04
C ASN A 3 10.18 -8.41 2.87
N TYR A 4 9.75 -9.65 2.63
CA TYR A 4 8.63 -10.26 3.33
C TYR A 4 8.85 -10.32 4.85
N LYS A 5 10.09 -10.43 5.29
CA LYS A 5 10.44 -10.47 6.71
C LYS A 5 10.05 -9.19 7.44
N ASN A 6 10.30 -8.04 6.83
CA ASN A 6 9.90 -6.75 7.40
C ASN A 6 8.37 -6.60 7.47
N ILE A 7 7.65 -7.05 6.43
CA ILE A 7 6.18 -7.04 6.45
C ILE A 7 5.64 -7.88 7.61
N LEU A 8 6.20 -9.07 7.80
CA LEU A 8 5.80 -9.96 8.90
C LEU A 8 6.15 -9.40 10.27
N LEU A 9 7.31 -8.75 10.41
CA LEU A 9 7.71 -8.08 11.66
C LEU A 9 6.78 -6.91 12.00
N ASN A 10 6.39 -6.12 11.02
CA ASN A 10 5.43 -5.03 11.21
C ASN A 10 4.06 -5.59 11.63
N ALA A 11 3.55 -6.60 10.91
CA ALA A 11 2.30 -7.26 11.30
C ALA A 11 2.36 -7.86 12.71
N LEU A 12 3.49 -8.41 13.10
CA LEU A 12 3.71 -8.93 14.46
C LEU A 12 3.65 -7.81 15.50
N GLN A 13 4.26 -6.65 15.24
CA GLN A 13 4.22 -5.50 16.12
C GLN A 13 2.80 -4.96 16.29
N ASP A 14 2.05 -4.83 15.18
CA ASP A 14 0.67 -4.37 15.18
C ASP A 14 -0.22 -5.28 16.04
N HIS A 15 -0.11 -6.61 15.84
CA HIS A 15 -0.87 -7.57 16.63
C HIS A 15 -0.51 -7.51 18.12
N GLN A 16 0.77 -7.32 18.45
CA GLN A 16 1.21 -7.15 19.86
C GLN A 16 0.65 -5.87 20.48
N GLN A 17 0.64 -4.76 19.74
CA GLN A 17 0.08 -3.50 20.21
C GLN A 17 -1.43 -3.59 20.42
N LEU A 18 -2.14 -4.15 19.45
CA LEU A 18 -3.58 -4.37 19.52
C LEU A 18 -3.94 -5.28 20.72
N LYS A 19 -3.17 -6.34 20.95
CA LYS A 19 -3.34 -7.21 22.12
C LYS A 19 -3.17 -6.44 23.43
N LYS A 20 -2.22 -5.50 23.54
CA LYS A 20 -2.04 -4.66 24.73
C LYS A 20 -3.29 -3.81 25.00
N GLN A 21 -3.89 -3.23 23.94
CA GLN A 21 -5.11 -2.42 24.04
C GLN A 21 -6.29 -3.26 24.54
N TYR A 22 -6.52 -4.45 23.98
CA TYR A 22 -7.61 -5.34 24.44
C TYR A 22 -7.38 -5.86 25.87
N LYS A 23 -6.14 -6.15 26.26
CA LYS A 23 -5.83 -6.50 27.65
C LYS A 23 -6.09 -5.36 28.64
N ALA A 24 -5.83 -4.12 28.26
CA ALA A 24 -6.18 -2.96 29.08
C ALA A 24 -7.70 -2.86 29.23
N LYS A 25 -8.45 -3.04 28.13
CA LYS A 25 -9.92 -3.01 28.16
C LYS A 25 -10.51 -4.11 29.01
N ILE A 26 -9.93 -5.32 28.99
CA ILE A 26 -10.34 -6.43 29.88
C ILE A 26 -10.14 -6.04 31.35
N LYS A 27 -9.05 -5.35 31.71
CA LYS A 27 -8.83 -4.88 33.09
C LYS A 27 -9.89 -3.85 33.53
N GLU A 28 -10.27 -2.95 32.65
CA GLU A 28 -11.35 -1.98 32.92
C GLU A 28 -12.70 -2.66 33.16
N LEU A 29 -12.94 -3.78 32.50
CA LEU A 29 -14.18 -4.56 32.57
C LEU A 29 -14.13 -5.71 33.58
N ALA A 30 -13.09 -5.79 34.40
CA ALA A 30 -12.86 -6.92 35.31
C ALA A 30 -14.02 -7.17 36.28
N ALA A 31 -14.76 -6.14 36.70
CA ALA A 31 -15.93 -6.25 37.57
C ALA A 31 -17.06 -7.12 36.97
N PHE A 32 -17.06 -7.32 35.66
CA PHE A 32 -18.04 -8.13 34.94
C PHE A 32 -17.52 -9.54 34.63
N ASP A 33 -16.33 -9.87 35.08
CA ASP A 33 -15.77 -11.20 34.86
C ASP A 33 -16.54 -12.25 35.70
N GLY A 34 -16.71 -13.43 35.12
CA GLY A 34 -17.52 -14.49 35.74
C GLY A 34 -19.05 -14.34 35.54
N LEU A 35 -19.52 -13.18 35.02
CA LEU A 35 -20.92 -13.03 34.65
C LEU A 35 -21.20 -13.66 33.28
N PHE A 36 -22.29 -14.41 33.21
CA PHE A 36 -22.81 -15.02 31.98
C PHE A 36 -24.11 -14.34 31.59
N LEU A 37 -24.33 -14.19 30.28
CA LEU A 37 -25.59 -13.71 29.71
C LEU A 37 -26.45 -14.88 29.25
N THR A 38 -27.75 -14.78 29.48
CA THR A 38 -28.75 -15.59 28.82
C THR A 38 -29.77 -14.74 28.14
N THR A 39 -30.37 -15.29 27.10
CA THR A 39 -31.43 -14.59 26.33
C THR A 39 -32.76 -15.32 26.48
N SER A 40 -33.86 -14.57 26.42
CA SER A 40 -35.20 -15.04 26.22
C SER A 40 -35.87 -14.24 25.13
N HIS A 41 -36.71 -14.89 24.32
CA HIS A 41 -37.43 -14.21 23.25
C HIS A 41 -38.91 -14.14 23.60
N ARG A 42 -39.49 -12.95 23.52
CA ARG A 42 -40.93 -12.70 23.73
C ARG A 42 -41.40 -11.66 22.71
N GLU A 43 -42.48 -11.95 22.01
CA GLU A 43 -43.09 -11.06 21.04
C GLU A 43 -42.10 -10.46 20.02
N GLY A 44 -41.22 -11.34 19.47
CA GLY A 44 -40.18 -10.92 18.51
C GLY A 44 -39.03 -10.07 19.10
N LYS A 45 -38.99 -9.89 20.42
CA LYS A 45 -37.96 -9.10 21.10
C LYS A 45 -37.06 -9.99 21.94
N THR A 46 -35.77 -9.68 21.99
CA THR A 46 -34.78 -10.37 22.81
C THR A 46 -34.58 -9.64 24.13
N TYR A 47 -34.64 -10.38 25.20
CA TYR A 47 -34.39 -9.93 26.57
C TYR A 47 -33.21 -10.68 27.18
N TYR A 48 -32.45 -9.97 28.00
CA TYR A 48 -31.21 -10.46 28.59
C TYR A 48 -31.32 -10.58 30.11
N SER A 49 -30.70 -11.62 30.62
CA SER A 49 -30.47 -11.81 32.06
C SER A 49 -29.01 -12.17 32.28
N CYS A 50 -28.46 -11.84 33.43
CA CYS A 50 -27.10 -12.24 33.81
C CYS A 50 -27.14 -13.10 35.09
N PHE A 51 -26.10 -13.92 35.27
CA PHE A 51 -25.88 -14.70 36.46
C PHE A 51 -24.40 -15.05 36.60
N TYR A 52 -23.96 -15.32 37.85
CA TYR A 52 -22.70 -16.02 38.10
C TYR A 52 -22.94 -17.53 38.07
N SER A 53 -21.91 -18.32 37.81
CA SER A 53 -22.01 -19.78 37.88
C SER A 53 -22.54 -20.25 39.25
N GLY A 54 -23.67 -20.95 39.26
CA GLY A 54 -24.38 -21.37 40.47
C GLY A 54 -25.20 -20.26 41.17
N GLY A 55 -25.25 -19.05 40.65
CA GLY A 55 -25.97 -17.92 41.24
C GLY A 55 -27.38 -17.70 40.70
N LYS A 56 -28.17 -16.86 41.39
CA LYS A 56 -29.50 -16.46 40.95
C LYS A 56 -29.42 -15.61 39.67
N ARG A 57 -30.37 -15.84 38.74
CA ARG A 57 -30.52 -15.09 37.54
C ARG A 57 -31.09 -13.70 37.85
N ARG A 58 -30.43 -12.64 37.32
CA ARG A 58 -30.88 -11.26 37.39
C ARG A 58 -31.34 -10.79 35.98
N TYR A 59 -32.56 -10.36 35.89
CA TYR A 59 -33.11 -9.78 34.66
C TYR A 59 -32.53 -8.38 34.39
N LEU A 60 -32.14 -8.10 33.16
CA LEU A 60 -31.49 -6.84 32.72
C LEU A 60 -32.33 -6.08 31.68
N GLY A 61 -33.27 -6.74 31.01
CA GLY A 61 -34.06 -6.09 29.96
C GLY A 61 -33.46 -6.28 28.57
N ARG A 62 -33.37 -5.19 27.80
CA ARG A 62 -32.91 -5.21 26.41
C ARG A 62 -31.39 -5.10 26.28
N GLU A 63 -30.90 -5.30 25.04
CA GLU A 63 -29.48 -5.16 24.68
C GLU A 63 -28.87 -3.78 24.98
N THR A 64 -29.69 -2.74 25.06
CA THR A 64 -29.26 -1.37 25.40
C THR A 64 -28.84 -1.22 26.86
N HIS A 65 -29.14 -2.20 27.72
CA HIS A 65 -28.75 -2.14 29.14
C HIS A 65 -27.23 -2.15 29.29
N GLU A 66 -26.70 -1.22 30.06
CA GLU A 66 -25.26 -1.00 30.22
C GLU A 66 -24.49 -2.28 30.62
N VAL A 67 -25.02 -3.05 31.57
CA VAL A 67 -24.40 -4.31 32.00
C VAL A 67 -24.34 -5.34 30.87
N VAL A 68 -25.35 -5.42 30.00
CA VAL A 68 -25.35 -6.32 28.85
C VAL A 68 -24.22 -5.93 27.92
N ARG A 69 -24.07 -4.64 27.59
CA ARG A 69 -22.98 -4.15 26.74
C ARG A 69 -21.61 -4.48 27.34
N LYS A 70 -21.39 -4.18 28.64
CA LYS A 70 -20.11 -4.42 29.30
C LYS A 70 -19.72 -5.90 29.35
N ILE A 71 -20.69 -6.82 29.57
CA ILE A 71 -20.41 -8.26 29.50
C ILE A 71 -20.07 -8.70 28.08
N ARG A 72 -20.81 -8.21 27.08
CA ARG A 72 -20.50 -8.50 25.65
C ARG A 72 -19.13 -7.98 25.25
N ASP A 73 -18.80 -6.73 25.61
CA ASP A 73 -17.50 -6.13 25.34
C ASP A 73 -16.37 -6.93 25.99
N LEU A 74 -16.54 -7.35 27.26
CA LEU A 74 -15.56 -8.19 27.93
C LEU A 74 -15.35 -9.52 27.20
N ARG A 75 -16.43 -10.19 26.79
CA ARG A 75 -16.34 -11.47 26.06
C ARG A 75 -15.68 -11.29 24.70
N PHE A 76 -16.05 -10.24 23.99
CA PHE A 76 -15.40 -9.86 22.71
C PHE A 76 -13.90 -9.62 22.92
N CYS A 77 -13.52 -8.78 23.88
CA CYS A 77 -12.11 -8.48 24.17
C CYS A 77 -11.31 -9.74 24.53
N LYS A 78 -11.87 -10.65 25.35
CA LYS A 78 -11.23 -11.91 25.69
C LYS A 78 -11.01 -12.76 24.44
N LYS A 79 -12.03 -12.89 23.57
CA LYS A 79 -11.92 -13.68 22.34
C LYS A 79 -10.92 -13.07 21.36
N MET A 80 -10.90 -11.74 21.27
CA MET A 80 -9.89 -11.03 20.47
C MET A 80 -8.47 -11.32 20.95
N VAL A 81 -8.23 -11.34 22.28
CA VAL A 81 -6.91 -11.66 22.82
C VAL A 81 -6.50 -13.10 22.49
N GLU A 82 -7.43 -14.08 22.55
CA GLU A 82 -7.15 -15.45 22.11
C GLU A 82 -6.73 -15.52 20.64
N ILE A 83 -7.51 -14.88 19.74
CA ILE A 83 -7.20 -14.84 18.32
C ILE A 83 -5.84 -14.17 18.07
N LEU A 84 -5.58 -13.04 18.74
CA LEU A 84 -4.30 -12.33 18.62
C LEU A 84 -3.12 -13.17 19.14
N ASP A 85 -3.31 -13.97 20.20
CA ASP A 85 -2.28 -14.87 20.69
C ASP A 85 -1.92 -15.96 19.68
N ASP A 86 -2.93 -16.53 19.02
CA ASP A 86 -2.72 -17.52 17.97
C ASP A 86 -2.01 -16.91 16.76
N ASN A 87 -2.47 -15.73 16.31
CA ASN A 87 -1.85 -15.02 15.19
C ASN A 87 -0.40 -14.63 15.48
N ILE A 88 -0.11 -14.10 16.68
CA ILE A 88 1.24 -13.74 17.12
C ILE A 88 2.14 -14.98 17.12
N ARG A 89 1.64 -16.12 17.59
CA ARG A 89 2.38 -17.38 17.58
C ARG A 89 2.71 -17.83 16.16
N LEU A 90 1.73 -17.77 15.25
CA LEU A 90 1.92 -18.13 13.85
C LEU A 90 2.91 -17.21 13.16
N LEU A 91 2.76 -15.89 13.33
CA LEU A 91 3.66 -14.89 12.75
C LEU A 91 5.09 -15.07 13.26
N ARG A 92 5.31 -15.30 14.55
CA ARG A 92 6.63 -15.60 15.11
C ARG A 92 7.25 -16.83 14.50
N ASN A 93 6.51 -17.95 14.50
CA ASN A 93 7.00 -19.21 13.94
C ASN A 93 7.37 -19.07 12.45
N PHE A 94 6.59 -18.27 11.72
CA PHE A 94 6.88 -18.00 10.31
C PHE A 94 8.12 -17.12 10.18
N THR A 95 8.19 -16.00 10.91
CA THR A 95 9.31 -15.05 10.86
C THR A 95 10.64 -15.71 11.25
N ASP A 96 10.63 -16.60 12.27
CA ASP A 96 11.81 -17.31 12.73
C ASP A 96 12.34 -18.34 11.71
N ARG A 97 11.45 -18.88 10.88
CA ARG A 97 11.79 -19.86 9.83
C ARG A 97 11.97 -19.26 8.46
N TYR A 98 11.45 -18.05 8.27
CA TYR A 98 11.51 -17.39 6.97
C TYR A 98 12.96 -16.99 6.64
N CYS A 99 13.36 -17.33 5.45
CA CYS A 99 14.63 -16.93 4.86
C CYS A 99 14.38 -16.02 3.69
N ASP A 100 15.05 -14.89 3.72
CA ASP A 100 15.13 -14.05 2.54
C ASP A 100 15.83 -14.81 1.42
N THR A 101 15.38 -14.57 0.19
CA THR A 101 15.95 -15.21 -1.01
C THR A 101 16.96 -14.30 -1.74
N ASP A 102 17.41 -13.24 -1.04
CA ASP A 102 18.52 -12.42 -1.52
C ASP A 102 19.84 -13.18 -1.52
N VAL A 103 20.78 -12.69 -2.33
CA VAL A 103 22.06 -13.34 -2.55
C VAL A 103 22.84 -13.55 -1.26
N GLU A 104 22.81 -12.57 -0.35
CA GLU A 104 23.57 -12.64 0.89
C GLU A 104 22.98 -13.68 1.85
N SER A 105 21.65 -13.73 1.96
CA SER A 105 20.95 -14.74 2.76
C SER A 105 21.20 -16.16 2.27
N VAL A 106 21.26 -16.36 0.95
CA VAL A 106 21.63 -17.64 0.34
C VAL A 106 23.10 -17.94 0.58
N ARG A 107 23.99 -16.96 0.39
CA ARG A 107 25.44 -17.09 0.59
C ARG A 107 25.81 -17.52 2.01
N GLN A 108 25.14 -16.95 3.02
CA GLN A 108 25.37 -17.32 4.43
C GLN A 108 25.00 -18.78 4.75
N ARG A 109 24.16 -19.40 3.94
CA ARG A 109 23.70 -20.79 4.11
C ARG A 109 24.43 -21.78 3.24
N LEU A 110 25.20 -21.29 2.25
CA LEU A 110 26.01 -22.16 1.42
C LEU A 110 27.28 -22.64 2.17
N PRO A 111 27.67 -23.90 2.00
CA PRO A 111 28.97 -24.35 2.43
C PRO A 111 30.06 -23.50 1.77
N LYS A 112 31.14 -23.21 2.53
CA LYS A 112 32.20 -22.28 2.14
C LYS A 112 32.81 -22.58 0.77
N GLN A 113 32.88 -23.86 0.37
CA GLN A 113 33.45 -24.28 -0.91
C GLN A 113 32.64 -23.83 -2.14
N TYR A 114 31.35 -23.44 -1.97
CA TYR A 114 30.51 -23.00 -3.08
C TYR A 114 30.41 -21.48 -3.22
N ILE A 115 30.89 -20.73 -2.22
CA ILE A 115 30.80 -19.25 -2.21
C ILE A 115 31.51 -18.59 -3.40
N PRO A 116 32.70 -19.05 -3.87
CA PRO A 116 33.40 -18.42 -5.00
C PRO A 116 32.71 -18.59 -6.37
N LEU A 117 31.78 -19.52 -6.51
CA LEU A 117 31.10 -19.83 -7.78
C LEU A 117 29.82 -19.01 -8.03
N LEU A 118 29.56 -18.00 -7.20
CA LEU A 118 28.33 -17.23 -7.26
C LEU A 118 28.35 -16.04 -8.24
N THR A 119 29.44 -15.77 -8.92
CA THR A 119 29.57 -14.62 -9.84
C THR A 119 28.53 -14.65 -10.95
N ASP A 120 28.29 -15.80 -11.58
CA ASP A 120 27.32 -15.92 -12.67
C ASP A 120 25.85 -15.86 -12.19
N ILE A 121 25.61 -16.29 -10.95
CA ILE A 121 24.27 -16.25 -10.32
C ILE A 121 23.94 -14.84 -9.78
N LEU A 122 24.96 -14.07 -9.41
CA LEU A 122 24.79 -12.68 -8.96
C LEU A 122 24.19 -11.80 -10.07
N GLU A 123 24.51 -12.09 -11.33
CA GLU A 123 23.92 -11.38 -12.48
C GLU A 123 22.42 -11.66 -12.65
N LEU A 124 21.93 -12.83 -12.22
CA LEU A 124 20.49 -13.18 -12.28
C LEU A 124 19.63 -12.45 -11.22
N ASN A 125 20.26 -11.96 -10.16
CA ASN A 125 19.56 -11.28 -9.04
C ASN A 125 19.74 -9.75 -9.05
N THR A 126 20.17 -9.16 -10.16
CA THR A 126 20.38 -7.72 -10.29
C THR A 126 19.10 -6.90 -10.38
N ASP A 127 17.92 -7.53 -10.31
CA ASP A 127 16.63 -6.83 -10.28
C ASP A 127 16.19 -6.43 -8.88
N SER A 128 17.08 -5.84 -8.08
CA SER A 128 16.59 -5.10 -6.90
C SER A 128 15.71 -3.95 -7.38
N ILE A 129 14.69 -3.60 -6.59
CA ILE A 129 13.82 -2.47 -6.91
C ILE A 129 14.66 -1.21 -7.11
N GLU A 130 15.72 -1.04 -6.32
CA GLU A 130 16.67 0.06 -6.41
C GLU A 130 17.41 0.07 -7.74
N ALA A 131 17.92 -1.08 -8.20
CA ALA A 131 18.60 -1.19 -9.48
C ALA A 131 17.67 -0.85 -10.65
N ARG A 132 16.43 -1.32 -10.60
CA ARG A 132 15.40 -0.97 -11.60
C ARG A 132 15.08 0.52 -11.59
N VAL A 133 14.90 1.11 -10.41
CA VAL A 133 14.67 2.56 -10.26
C VAL A 133 15.86 3.34 -10.83
N GLN A 134 17.09 2.89 -10.55
CA GLN A 134 18.30 3.53 -11.07
C GLN A 134 18.35 3.45 -12.60
N ALA A 135 18.10 2.29 -13.18
CA ALA A 135 18.05 2.13 -14.64
C ALA A 135 16.95 3.01 -15.28
N MET A 136 15.79 3.16 -14.60
CA MET A 136 14.74 4.07 -15.06
C MET A 136 15.16 5.54 -14.99
N ARG A 137 15.90 5.96 -13.96
CA ARG A 137 16.47 7.31 -13.86
C ARG A 137 17.47 7.58 -14.97
N GLU A 138 18.36 6.65 -15.23
CA GLU A 138 19.35 6.73 -16.30
C GLU A 138 18.67 6.84 -17.67
N ARG A 139 17.68 5.99 -17.93
CA ARG A 139 16.87 6.10 -19.16
C ARG A 139 16.17 7.45 -19.29
N LYS A 140 15.52 7.92 -18.21
CA LYS A 140 14.86 9.23 -18.23
C LYS A 140 15.84 10.34 -18.60
N ALA A 141 17.08 10.29 -18.11
CA ALA A 141 18.10 11.27 -18.39
C ALA A 141 18.51 11.32 -19.90
N THR A 142 18.27 10.24 -20.66
CA THR A 142 18.55 10.21 -22.11
C THR A 142 17.44 10.83 -22.97
N ILE A 143 16.26 11.08 -22.38
CA ILE A 143 15.09 11.62 -23.09
C ILE A 143 14.86 13.05 -22.62
N PRO A 144 14.94 14.04 -23.53
CA PRO A 144 14.77 15.44 -23.13
C PRO A 144 13.34 15.68 -22.61
N PRO A 145 13.20 16.46 -21.53
CA PRO A 145 11.89 16.80 -20.98
C PRO A 145 11.07 17.63 -21.98
N ARG A 146 9.76 17.45 -21.97
CA ARG A 146 8.85 18.31 -22.72
C ARG A 146 8.79 19.68 -22.06
N HIS A 147 8.87 20.75 -22.86
CA HIS A 147 8.79 22.14 -22.35
C HIS A 147 9.72 22.41 -21.17
N PRO A 148 11.05 22.27 -21.34
CA PRO A 148 12.02 22.43 -20.24
C PRO A 148 11.96 23.81 -19.59
N GLU A 149 11.55 24.85 -20.33
CA GLU A 149 11.34 26.20 -19.85
C GLU A 149 10.25 26.34 -18.78
N ALA A 150 9.36 25.37 -18.68
CA ALA A 150 8.30 25.33 -17.68
C ALA A 150 8.74 24.67 -16.35
N LEU A 151 9.88 24.02 -16.31
CA LEU A 151 10.46 23.41 -15.11
C LEU A 151 11.14 24.50 -14.27
N ARG A 152 10.43 25.00 -13.23
CA ARG A 152 10.86 26.22 -12.51
C ARG A 152 10.94 26.06 -10.99
N ILE A 153 10.33 25.03 -10.44
CA ILE A 153 10.27 24.79 -9.00
C ILE A 153 11.21 23.65 -8.66
N THR A 154 12.10 23.90 -7.70
CA THR A 154 13.06 22.87 -7.24
C THR A 154 12.51 22.18 -5.98
N THR A 155 12.47 20.87 -5.98
CA THR A 155 12.14 20.04 -4.81
C THR A 155 13.35 19.90 -3.89
N PHE A 156 13.15 19.29 -2.71
CA PHE A 156 14.20 19.13 -1.70
C PHE A 156 15.44 18.34 -2.20
N ASP A 157 15.27 17.43 -3.18
CA ASP A 157 16.35 16.61 -3.75
C ASP A 157 16.93 17.18 -5.05
N GLY A 158 16.50 18.39 -5.45
CA GLY A 158 16.97 19.06 -6.66
C GLY A 158 16.17 18.73 -7.92
N THR A 159 15.13 17.92 -7.86
CA THR A 159 14.25 17.64 -9.00
C THR A 159 13.47 18.89 -9.38
N LEU A 160 13.47 19.23 -10.68
CA LEU A 160 12.71 20.36 -11.20
C LEU A 160 11.30 19.91 -11.60
N VAL A 161 10.28 20.64 -11.16
CA VAL A 161 8.87 20.44 -11.47
C VAL A 161 8.22 21.73 -11.98
N ARG A 162 7.00 21.65 -12.52
CA ARG A 162 6.33 22.78 -13.18
C ARG A 162 5.56 23.67 -12.22
N SER A 163 5.01 23.13 -11.14
CA SER A 163 4.13 23.84 -10.22
C SER A 163 4.48 23.59 -8.76
N ARG A 164 4.02 24.48 -7.87
CA ARG A 164 4.17 24.32 -6.41
C ARG A 164 3.37 23.13 -5.89
N VAL A 165 2.24 22.83 -6.53
CA VAL A 165 1.41 21.67 -6.17
C VAL A 165 2.13 20.38 -6.51
N GLU A 166 2.78 20.32 -7.68
CA GLU A 166 3.59 19.16 -8.04
C GLU A 166 4.80 18.98 -7.11
N ALA A 167 5.46 20.08 -6.70
CA ALA A 167 6.53 19.99 -5.70
C ALA A 167 6.01 19.41 -4.37
N LEU A 168 4.87 19.90 -3.89
CA LEU A 168 4.24 19.41 -2.67
C LEU A 168 3.86 17.92 -2.77
N LEU A 169 3.28 17.49 -3.89
CA LEU A 169 2.94 16.07 -4.13
C LEU A 169 4.21 15.21 -4.18
N TYR A 170 5.24 15.67 -4.90
CA TYR A 170 6.53 15.00 -4.99
C TYR A 170 7.11 14.71 -3.59
N GLU A 171 7.18 15.77 -2.77
CA GLU A 171 7.72 15.67 -1.41
C GLU A 171 6.91 14.73 -0.52
N ARG A 172 5.57 14.73 -0.65
CA ARG A 172 4.70 13.80 0.10
C ARG A 172 4.91 12.35 -0.32
N PHE A 173 5.05 12.07 -1.61
CA PHE A 173 5.33 10.72 -2.08
C PHE A 173 6.69 10.22 -1.59
N CYS A 174 7.72 11.08 -1.65
CA CYS A 174 9.04 10.76 -1.12
C CYS A 174 9.01 10.53 0.40
N ALA A 175 8.31 11.39 1.15
CA ALA A 175 8.16 11.25 2.61
C ALA A 175 7.43 9.96 3.02
N ALA A 176 6.51 9.48 2.18
CA ALA A 176 5.84 8.19 2.36
C ALA A 176 6.72 6.98 1.99
N GLY A 177 7.92 7.20 1.43
CA GLY A 177 8.90 6.17 1.10
C GLY A 177 8.81 5.61 -0.33
N PHE A 178 7.97 6.17 -1.20
CA PHE A 178 7.95 5.79 -2.62
C PHE A 178 9.21 6.27 -3.34
N TYR A 179 9.69 5.50 -4.32
CA TYR A 179 10.58 6.04 -5.34
C TYR A 179 9.75 6.84 -6.34
N VAL A 180 10.10 8.10 -6.56
CA VAL A 180 9.35 9.02 -7.41
C VAL A 180 10.14 9.35 -8.66
N LEU A 181 9.50 9.22 -9.81
CA LEU A 181 10.01 9.66 -11.10
C LEU A 181 9.02 10.70 -11.68
N TYR A 182 9.38 11.95 -11.62
CA TYR A 182 8.58 13.05 -12.16
C TYR A 182 8.63 13.03 -13.69
N GLU A 183 7.48 13.15 -14.37
CA GLU A 183 7.35 13.12 -15.85
C GLU A 183 8.18 12.00 -16.52
N TYR A 184 8.07 10.76 -15.99
CA TYR A 184 8.75 9.63 -16.60
C TYR A 184 8.15 9.30 -17.97
N PRO A 185 8.95 9.22 -19.07
CA PRO A 185 8.44 8.93 -20.40
C PRO A 185 8.03 7.46 -20.53
N VAL A 186 6.72 7.21 -20.50
CA VAL A 186 6.12 5.90 -20.75
C VAL A 186 5.87 5.77 -22.26
N GLU A 187 6.55 4.85 -22.90
CA GLU A 187 6.40 4.60 -24.31
C GLU A 187 5.12 3.77 -24.56
N TYR A 188 4.24 4.23 -25.44
CA TYR A 188 3.00 3.53 -25.78
C TYR A 188 2.97 3.04 -27.24
N ALA A 189 3.86 3.54 -28.07
CA ALA A 189 4.12 3.06 -29.43
C ALA A 189 5.57 3.42 -29.78
N PRO A 190 6.20 2.78 -30.76
CA PRO A 190 7.59 3.04 -31.13
C PRO A 190 7.90 4.53 -31.30
N GLY A 191 8.74 5.06 -30.42
CA GLY A 191 9.14 6.47 -30.38
C GLY A 191 8.06 7.45 -29.88
N LYS A 192 6.91 6.97 -29.39
CA LYS A 192 5.85 7.80 -28.85
C LYS A 192 5.71 7.62 -27.34
N TYR A 193 5.76 8.71 -26.59
CA TYR A 193 5.78 8.72 -25.16
C TYR A 193 4.62 9.51 -24.55
N LEU A 194 4.06 8.99 -23.47
CA LEU A 194 3.24 9.71 -22.52
C LEU A 194 4.06 9.94 -21.25
N CYS A 195 3.96 11.15 -20.70
CA CYS A 195 4.60 11.48 -19.43
C CYS A 195 3.48 11.73 -18.41
N PRO A 196 3.21 10.78 -17.49
CA PRO A 196 2.39 11.06 -16.32
C PRO A 196 3.11 12.09 -15.44
N ASP A 197 2.38 12.88 -14.66
CA ASP A 197 3.02 13.82 -13.74
C ASP A 197 3.97 13.11 -12.78
N PHE A 198 3.55 11.93 -12.26
CA PHE A 198 4.40 11.10 -11.42
C PHE A 198 4.27 9.63 -11.77
N LEU A 199 5.41 8.95 -11.80
CA LEU A 199 5.50 7.52 -11.74
C LEU A 199 6.06 7.16 -10.36
N LEU A 200 5.27 6.44 -9.56
CA LEU A 200 5.63 6.00 -8.22
C LEU A 200 5.99 4.52 -8.26
N ILE A 201 7.04 4.13 -7.55
CA ILE A 201 7.40 2.73 -7.38
C ILE A 201 7.36 2.42 -5.89
N HIS A 202 6.55 1.44 -5.52
CA HIS A 202 6.44 1.01 -4.14
C HIS A 202 7.74 0.34 -3.68
N PRO A 203 8.35 0.77 -2.57
CA PRO A 203 9.71 0.34 -2.19
C PRO A 203 9.80 -1.14 -1.81
N VAL A 204 8.71 -1.75 -1.38
CA VAL A 204 8.67 -3.14 -0.92
C VAL A 204 8.18 -4.09 -2.02
N THR A 205 7.15 -3.69 -2.77
CA THR A 205 6.51 -4.56 -3.77
C THR A 205 7.02 -4.35 -5.19
N GLY A 206 7.71 -3.22 -5.46
CA GLY A 206 8.10 -2.82 -6.82
C GLY A 206 6.91 -2.44 -7.72
N GLN A 207 5.71 -2.31 -7.13
CA GLN A 207 4.53 -1.91 -7.89
C GLN A 207 4.72 -0.53 -8.48
N VAL A 208 4.37 -0.41 -9.77
CA VAL A 208 4.35 0.87 -10.47
C VAL A 208 2.94 1.45 -10.42
N ILE A 209 2.86 2.71 -10.01
CA ILE A 209 1.62 3.47 -9.91
C ILE A 209 1.84 4.78 -10.67
N LEU A 210 0.91 5.12 -11.55
CA LEU A 210 0.89 6.42 -12.20
C LEU A 210 0.00 7.36 -11.40
N TRP A 211 0.41 8.62 -11.30
CA TRP A 211 -0.38 9.67 -10.68
C TRP A 211 -0.41 10.89 -11.59
N GLU A 212 -1.63 11.36 -11.91
CA GLU A 212 -1.90 12.57 -12.67
C GLU A 212 -2.53 13.62 -11.76
N HIS A 213 -2.04 14.83 -11.81
CA HIS A 213 -2.62 15.95 -11.09
C HIS A 213 -3.39 16.87 -12.05
N LEU A 214 -4.70 16.90 -11.89
CA LEU A 214 -5.62 17.57 -12.82
C LEU A 214 -6.01 18.95 -12.27
N GLY A 215 -5.04 19.89 -12.16
CA GLY A 215 -5.22 21.21 -11.60
C GLY A 215 -6.19 22.12 -12.36
N ARG A 216 -6.47 21.82 -13.64
CA ARG A 216 -7.39 22.62 -14.48
C ARG A 216 -8.74 21.95 -14.76
N TRP A 217 -9.03 20.85 -14.10
CA TRP A 217 -10.22 20.03 -14.40
C TRP A 217 -11.53 20.79 -14.25
N PHE A 218 -11.62 21.66 -13.25
CA PHE A 218 -12.82 22.43 -12.93
C PHE A 218 -12.82 23.85 -13.50
N HIS A 219 -11.74 24.29 -14.14
CA HIS A 219 -11.69 25.63 -14.74
C HIS A 219 -12.49 25.69 -16.05
N ALA A 220 -13.40 26.68 -16.15
CA ALA A 220 -14.41 26.75 -17.21
C ALA A 220 -13.86 27.05 -18.62
N GLU A 221 -12.74 27.80 -18.73
CA GLU A 221 -12.33 28.40 -20.00
C GLU A 221 -11.72 27.45 -21.04
N ASN A 222 -11.26 26.23 -20.65
CA ASN A 222 -10.72 25.22 -21.59
C ASN A 222 -11.05 23.78 -21.15
N SER A 223 -12.14 23.61 -20.44
CA SER A 223 -12.42 22.35 -19.75
C SER A 223 -12.68 21.16 -20.68
N GLN A 224 -13.31 21.38 -21.83
CA GLN A 224 -13.66 20.27 -22.73
C GLN A 224 -12.42 19.71 -23.44
N GLN A 225 -11.61 20.56 -24.08
CA GLN A 225 -10.39 20.12 -24.76
C GLN A 225 -9.39 19.47 -23.80
N TYR A 226 -9.29 19.98 -22.57
CA TYR A 226 -8.45 19.40 -21.53
C TYR A 226 -8.94 18.01 -21.10
N ARG A 227 -10.27 17.86 -20.93
CA ARG A 227 -10.90 16.57 -20.61
C ARG A 227 -10.74 15.55 -21.72
N ASP A 228 -10.94 15.97 -22.98
CA ASP A 228 -10.79 15.10 -24.15
C ASP A 228 -9.33 14.60 -24.26
N SER A 229 -8.37 15.49 -24.06
CA SER A 229 -6.94 15.13 -24.02
C SER A 229 -6.62 14.15 -22.90
N PHE A 230 -7.20 14.35 -21.71
CA PHE A 230 -7.00 13.45 -20.58
C PHE A 230 -7.69 12.11 -20.78
N ASN A 231 -8.89 12.08 -21.34
CA ASN A 231 -9.59 10.84 -21.68
C ASN A 231 -8.76 10.01 -22.65
N TRP A 232 -8.20 10.63 -23.68
CA TRP A 232 -7.29 9.95 -24.60
C TRP A 232 -6.05 9.39 -23.89
N LYS A 233 -5.42 10.15 -22.99
CA LYS A 233 -4.31 9.63 -22.15
C LYS A 233 -4.74 8.42 -21.33
N THR A 234 -5.92 8.50 -20.72
CA THR A 234 -6.46 7.43 -19.86
C THR A 234 -6.72 6.15 -20.66
N ASP A 235 -7.19 6.25 -21.90
CA ASP A 235 -7.40 5.09 -22.76
C ASP A 235 -6.06 4.40 -23.07
N ILE A 236 -5.01 5.16 -23.39
CA ILE A 236 -3.66 4.61 -23.58
C ILE A 236 -3.12 3.99 -22.29
N TYR A 237 -3.31 4.64 -21.14
CA TYR A 237 -2.89 4.06 -19.87
C TYR A 237 -3.58 2.72 -19.60
N ARG A 238 -4.87 2.57 -19.97
CA ARG A 238 -5.59 1.29 -19.85
C ARG A 238 -5.02 0.22 -20.78
N GLU A 239 -4.68 0.57 -22.01
CA GLU A 239 -4.01 -0.36 -22.94
C GLU A 239 -2.66 -0.83 -22.39
N LEU A 240 -1.94 0.03 -21.67
CA LEU A 240 -0.71 -0.29 -20.96
C LEU A 240 -0.93 -1.01 -19.63
N GLY A 241 -2.19 -1.29 -19.24
CA GLY A 241 -2.54 -2.01 -18.03
C GLY A 241 -2.64 -1.14 -16.77
N PHE A 242 -2.69 0.19 -16.91
CA PHE A 242 -2.94 1.08 -15.78
C PHE A 242 -4.43 1.36 -15.62
N ILE A 243 -4.99 0.96 -14.48
CA ILE A 243 -6.42 1.00 -14.21
C ILE A 243 -6.72 2.12 -13.21
N PRO A 244 -7.62 3.08 -13.55
CA PRO A 244 -8.04 4.13 -12.63
C PRO A 244 -8.54 3.58 -11.28
N GLY A 245 -8.05 4.17 -10.19
CA GLY A 245 -8.38 3.75 -8.82
C GLY A 245 -7.56 2.54 -8.31
N ILE A 246 -6.78 1.87 -9.16
CA ILE A 246 -5.91 0.76 -8.76
C ILE A 246 -4.43 1.20 -8.83
N ASN A 247 -3.88 1.35 -10.03
CA ASN A 247 -2.50 1.75 -10.28
C ASN A 247 -2.37 2.98 -11.18
N LEU A 248 -3.48 3.64 -11.47
CA LEU A 248 -3.58 4.99 -12.03
C LEU A 248 -4.41 5.83 -11.06
N GLN A 249 -3.77 6.80 -10.42
CA GLN A 249 -4.41 7.71 -9.48
C GLN A 249 -4.52 9.10 -10.07
N MET A 250 -5.53 9.84 -9.63
CA MET A 250 -5.80 11.18 -10.09
C MET A 250 -6.11 12.08 -8.91
N SER A 251 -5.49 13.24 -8.84
CA SER A 251 -5.84 14.30 -7.90
C SER A 251 -6.34 15.53 -8.63
N PHE A 252 -7.20 16.28 -7.98
CA PHE A 252 -7.86 17.45 -8.55
C PHE A 252 -7.61 18.66 -7.68
N GLU A 253 -7.53 19.81 -8.30
CA GLU A 253 -7.58 21.09 -7.61
C GLU A 253 -8.99 21.68 -7.77
N THR A 254 -9.57 22.10 -6.66
CA THR A 254 -10.88 22.77 -6.61
C THR A 254 -10.69 24.24 -6.30
N ASP A 255 -11.77 25.03 -6.31
CA ASP A 255 -11.72 26.45 -5.91
C ASP A 255 -11.23 26.65 -4.46
N SER A 256 -11.37 25.61 -3.60
CA SER A 256 -10.81 25.59 -2.25
C SER A 256 -9.34 25.13 -2.18
N GLY A 257 -8.74 24.81 -3.33
CA GLY A 257 -7.38 24.28 -3.45
C GLY A 257 -7.30 22.76 -3.48
N LEU A 258 -6.14 22.23 -3.09
CA LEU A 258 -5.84 20.81 -3.06
C LEU A 258 -6.30 20.17 -1.75
N ASP A 259 -7.05 19.07 -1.82
CA ASP A 259 -7.45 18.29 -0.64
C ASP A 259 -6.28 17.42 -0.16
N LEU A 260 -5.51 17.98 0.79
CA LEU A 260 -4.32 17.34 1.33
C LEU A 260 -4.63 16.15 2.25
N GLU A 261 -5.80 16.13 2.89
CA GLU A 261 -6.24 15.04 3.74
C GLU A 261 -6.57 13.82 2.89
N TRP A 262 -7.37 14.01 1.84
CA TRP A 262 -7.66 12.96 0.88
C TRP A 262 -6.38 12.40 0.23
N ILE A 263 -5.46 13.27 -0.21
CA ILE A 263 -4.18 12.84 -0.80
C ILE A 263 -3.37 11.99 0.19
N SER A 264 -3.27 12.42 1.44
CA SER A 264 -2.55 11.67 2.47
C SER A 264 -3.18 10.31 2.71
N GLY A 265 -4.51 10.23 2.75
CA GLY A 265 -5.24 8.97 2.86
C GLY A 265 -5.02 8.04 1.65
N GLN A 266 -4.96 8.58 0.42
CA GLN A 266 -4.64 7.80 -0.78
C GLN A 266 -3.20 7.28 -0.77
N ILE A 267 -2.24 8.10 -0.37
CA ILE A 267 -0.84 7.70 -0.24
C ILE A 267 -0.70 6.56 0.78
N GLU A 268 -1.31 6.71 1.94
CA GLU A 268 -1.32 5.68 2.99
C GLU A 268 -2.00 4.38 2.51
N TYR A 269 -3.13 4.49 1.83
CA TYR A 269 -3.81 3.35 1.22
C TYR A 269 -2.92 2.63 0.21
N LEU A 270 -2.29 3.34 -0.71
CA LEU A 270 -1.40 2.77 -1.72
C LEU A 270 -0.17 2.10 -1.10
N TYR A 271 0.37 2.68 -0.04
CA TYR A 271 1.52 2.12 0.66
C TYR A 271 1.17 0.86 1.44
N ASN A 272 0.00 0.81 2.07
CA ASN A 272 -0.43 -0.31 2.90
C ASN A 272 -1.23 -1.38 2.15
N SER A 273 -1.69 -1.10 0.91
CA SER A 273 -2.47 -2.07 0.14
C SER A 273 -1.60 -3.25 -0.27
N VAL A 274 -1.85 -4.40 0.38
CA VAL A 274 -1.27 -5.67 -0.03
C VAL A 274 -2.07 -6.21 -1.21
N PRO A 275 -1.43 -6.59 -2.32
CA PRO A 275 -2.14 -7.18 -3.45
C PRO A 275 -2.89 -8.44 -3.05
N THR A 276 -4.17 -8.52 -3.39
CA THR A 276 -4.87 -9.81 -3.40
C THR A 276 -4.30 -10.69 -4.52
N THR A 277 -4.38 -12.01 -4.37
CA THR A 277 -3.78 -13.00 -5.29
C THR A 277 -4.26 -12.81 -6.77
N SER A 278 -5.48 -12.31 -6.98
CA SER A 278 -6.01 -12.00 -8.31
C SER A 278 -5.37 -10.74 -8.94
N LEU A 279 -4.93 -9.79 -8.13
CA LEU A 279 -4.17 -8.62 -8.58
C LEU A 279 -2.69 -8.95 -8.80
N LEU A 280 -2.16 -9.99 -8.14
CA LEU A 280 -0.79 -10.46 -8.37
C LEU A 280 -0.60 -10.99 -9.80
N SER A 281 -1.56 -11.74 -10.34
CA SER A 281 -1.48 -12.25 -11.72
C SER A 281 -1.53 -11.12 -12.77
N ILE A 282 -2.33 -10.08 -12.54
CA ILE A 282 -2.35 -8.87 -13.38
C ILE A 282 -1.04 -8.10 -13.24
N ARG A 283 -0.49 -8.03 -12.01
CA ARG A 283 0.77 -7.34 -11.72
C ARG A 283 1.99 -8.07 -12.26
N GLU A 284 2.05 -9.40 -12.16
CA GLU A 284 3.11 -10.21 -12.76
C GLU A 284 3.13 -10.02 -14.27
N LYS A 285 1.96 -10.02 -14.91
CA LYS A 285 1.84 -9.73 -16.32
C LYS A 285 2.29 -8.31 -16.67
N GLN A 286 1.86 -7.30 -15.90
CA GLN A 286 2.26 -5.91 -16.11
C GLN A 286 3.75 -5.66 -15.83
N LEU A 287 4.32 -6.29 -14.80
CA LEU A 287 5.76 -6.23 -14.52
C LEU A 287 6.58 -6.99 -15.58
N HIS A 288 6.05 -8.10 -16.08
CA HIS A 288 6.65 -8.86 -17.18
C HIS A 288 6.56 -8.05 -18.48
N ASP A 289 5.39 -7.52 -18.81
CA ASP A 289 5.17 -6.69 -20.00
C ASP A 289 6.01 -5.38 -19.92
N PHE A 290 6.20 -4.80 -18.72
CA PHE A 290 7.06 -3.65 -18.52
C PHE A 290 8.56 -4.00 -18.54
N ALA A 291 8.92 -5.19 -18.10
CA ALA A 291 10.28 -5.74 -18.22
C ALA A 291 10.59 -6.17 -19.65
N ASP A 292 9.65 -6.84 -20.32
CA ASP A 292 9.77 -7.22 -21.73
C ASP A 292 9.75 -6.02 -22.66
N PHE A 293 9.00 -4.99 -22.33
CA PHE A 293 9.02 -3.70 -23.00
C PHE A 293 10.41 -3.02 -22.88
N ASN A 294 11.08 -3.17 -21.74
CA ASN A 294 12.47 -2.75 -21.58
C ASN A 294 13.49 -3.68 -22.29
N LEU A 295 13.16 -4.98 -22.46
CA LEU A 295 13.98 -5.93 -23.22
C LEU A 295 13.88 -5.69 -24.73
N LEU A 296 12.67 -5.43 -25.26
CA LEU A 296 12.46 -5.12 -26.68
C LEU A 296 13.26 -3.88 -27.13
N ILE A 297 13.54 -2.95 -26.22
CA ILE A 297 14.38 -1.78 -26.51
C ILE A 297 15.87 -2.14 -26.52
N LYS A 298 16.33 -3.14 -25.75
CA LYS A 298 17.72 -3.61 -25.78
C LYS A 298 18.06 -4.39 -27.04
N THR A 299 17.07 -4.95 -27.74
CA THR A 299 17.28 -5.73 -28.98
C THR A 299 17.11 -4.89 -30.24
N ALA A 300 16.69 -3.62 -30.13
CA ALA A 300 16.49 -2.69 -31.26
C ALA A 300 17.62 -1.62 -31.36
N SER A 301 18.69 -1.75 -30.57
CA SER A 301 19.91 -0.93 -30.66
C SER A 301 21.10 -1.88 -31.07
#